data_798e0d6e1ad28500d13287bb07d24683
#
_entry.id   798e0d6e1ad28500d13287bb07d24683
#
_cell.length_a   1.000
_cell.length_b   1.000
_cell.length_c   1.000
_cell.angle_alpha   90.00
_cell.angle_beta   90.00
_cell.angle_gamma   90.00
#
_symmetry.space_group_name_H-M   'P 1'
#
loop_
_entity.id
_entity.type
_entity.pdbx_description
1 polymer ?
#
loop_
_entity_poly.entity_id
_entity_poly.type
_entity_poly.pdbx_seq_one_letter_code
_entity_poly.pdbx_strand_id
1 'polypeptide(L)'
;MMAVDIQTVYVGNVNNPADPATGYGSVDHAYRIGKFEVTLNQYSAFLNSVATVPTASSISNLYNKDMAGDKVIGGTISRTGSGTAGSPYAYAPIGNGDRPVPWVTWFDAARMANWLHNGGTSTSSTETGAYTLNGATEGIIPRNQAATWWIPRESEWYKASYYDPTLNNGAGGYYAFPTKSNLQPVDEPNPPGVTNSANYNSRRPEGDKLTVVGAYTGSASAYGTFDQGGSLWEWTNGVVEPSPSSSSPPSRVVRGGSWSLGLTAIGATHRRDYTPGFYEDDDTGFRLATTAAPSGRPAIDLNGDGIGDTVWRKTDTAGTTTGYVGRLYDAQGNVVGERSLSEGGGRVLQTAAYFSTDSVTDLVWRNPTTNATVLWVMNADGTVATKQYLQGRNTPDVRVEASGDYDGNGCSDLVWRHASTNAHEMWLMKGTKVLSQGPITVPSNSRLVATAPDYDANGDGRVDLIWKDLVSNAHKVRLMSGTSTIGGFTVAKGTGWDLVTTGNYDANHIGDLLWRNTANGSVVQWLMTYDAASGTGQFRKETEISPAGTPRTPVPSMSYAGNSIAWRRPADGTYALWKMLGSTAVSKTSMIGGGPTQRLVRRLPLP
;
A
#
# COMPACT_ATOMS: atom_id res chain seq x y z
N MET A 1 -0.98 -5.53 19.60
CA MET A 1 -0.56 -4.23 19.05
C MET A 1 -1.07 -4.15 17.62
N MET A 2 -1.73 -3.06 17.24
CA MET A 2 -2.10 -2.85 15.84
C MET A 2 -0.82 -2.61 15.02
N ALA A 3 -0.72 -3.20 13.84
CA ALA A 3 0.37 -2.90 12.93
C ALA A 3 0.34 -1.40 12.59
N VAL A 4 1.50 -0.74 12.59
CA VAL A 4 1.59 0.65 12.14
C VAL A 4 1.35 0.67 10.64
N ASP A 5 0.28 1.35 10.22
CA ASP A 5 0.00 1.57 8.80
C ASP A 5 0.59 2.91 8.37
N ILE A 6 1.44 2.89 7.34
CA ILE A 6 1.96 4.09 6.68
C ILE A 6 1.35 4.16 5.29
N GLN A 7 0.40 5.06 5.12
CA GLN A 7 -0.18 5.32 3.80
C GLN A 7 0.91 5.77 2.83
N THR A 8 0.99 5.11 1.68
CA THR A 8 2.00 5.42 0.66
C THR A 8 1.37 5.72 -0.69
N VAL A 9 2.04 6.54 -1.49
CA VAL A 9 1.73 6.77 -2.90
C VAL A 9 2.80 6.13 -3.78
N TYR A 10 2.38 5.65 -4.96
CA TYR A 10 3.30 5.07 -5.94
C TYR A 10 3.99 6.17 -6.75
N VAL A 11 5.32 6.08 -6.92
CA VAL A 11 6.15 6.98 -7.72
C VAL A 11 6.79 6.16 -8.85
N GLY A 12 6.12 6.17 -9.98
CA GLY A 12 6.55 5.49 -11.22
C GLY A 12 7.44 6.36 -12.11
N ASN A 13 7.28 6.23 -13.44
CA ASN A 13 8.03 6.99 -14.46
C ASN A 13 9.55 6.83 -14.30
N VAL A 14 9.97 5.56 -14.28
CA VAL A 14 11.38 5.15 -14.15
C VAL A 14 12.25 5.81 -15.21
N ASN A 15 13.49 6.18 -14.84
CA ASN A 15 14.44 6.88 -15.71
C ASN A 15 13.95 8.26 -16.21
N ASN A 16 13.10 8.94 -15.45
CA ASN A 16 12.76 10.32 -15.74
C ASN A 16 14.01 11.22 -15.73
N PRO A 17 14.08 12.25 -16.58
CA PRO A 17 15.21 13.20 -16.57
C PRO A 17 15.30 13.91 -15.20
N ALA A 18 16.51 14.29 -14.80
CA ALA A 18 16.71 15.18 -13.67
C ALA A 18 16.13 16.57 -13.96
N ASP A 19 15.77 17.29 -12.89
CA ASP A 19 15.43 18.71 -13.01
C ASP A 19 16.65 19.51 -13.50
N PRO A 20 16.59 20.17 -14.66
CA PRO A 20 17.71 20.92 -15.19
C PRO A 20 18.14 22.10 -14.29
N ALA A 21 17.27 22.58 -13.41
CA ALA A 21 17.57 23.67 -12.49
C ALA A 21 18.41 23.21 -11.29
N THR A 22 18.30 21.94 -10.88
CA THR A 22 18.91 21.46 -9.62
C THR A 22 19.78 20.21 -9.79
N GLY A 23 19.57 19.43 -10.86
CA GLY A 23 20.24 18.14 -11.09
C GLY A 23 19.64 16.97 -10.31
N TYR A 24 18.58 17.19 -9.51
CA TYR A 24 17.92 16.16 -8.71
C TYR A 24 16.67 15.58 -9.39
N GLY A 25 16.12 14.52 -8.80
CA GLY A 25 14.82 13.96 -9.16
C GLY A 25 14.86 12.87 -10.24
N SER A 26 16.00 12.55 -10.84
CA SER A 26 16.13 11.37 -11.70
C SER A 26 16.19 10.11 -10.83
N VAL A 27 15.31 9.14 -11.09
CA VAL A 27 15.23 7.86 -10.36
C VAL A 27 15.07 6.72 -11.35
N ASP A 28 15.92 5.71 -11.20
CA ASP A 28 16.07 4.56 -12.11
C ASP A 28 15.17 3.38 -11.76
N HIS A 29 14.35 3.49 -10.71
CA HIS A 29 13.42 2.47 -10.23
C HIS A 29 12.11 3.09 -9.79
N ALA A 30 11.07 2.26 -9.74
CA ALA A 30 9.80 2.61 -9.12
C ALA A 30 9.87 2.35 -7.61
N TYR A 31 9.13 3.13 -6.83
CA TYR A 31 9.06 3.01 -5.38
C TYR A 31 7.72 3.57 -4.88
N ARG A 32 7.45 3.34 -3.63
CA ARG A 32 6.37 4.02 -2.92
C ARG A 32 6.97 4.93 -1.85
N ILE A 33 6.29 6.03 -1.56
CA ILE A 33 6.73 6.97 -0.53
C ILE A 33 5.55 7.33 0.35
N GLY A 34 5.79 7.61 1.63
CA GLY A 34 4.76 8.08 2.55
C GLY A 34 3.95 9.21 1.92
N LYS A 35 2.63 9.03 1.84
CA LYS A 35 1.70 10.07 1.41
C LYS A 35 1.85 11.32 2.26
N PHE A 36 2.17 11.10 3.53
CA PHE A 36 2.39 12.09 4.58
C PHE A 36 3.72 11.85 5.28
N GLU A 37 4.13 12.79 6.13
CA GLU A 37 5.14 12.57 7.15
C GLU A 37 4.69 11.48 8.13
N VAL A 38 5.63 10.86 8.85
CA VAL A 38 5.31 9.94 9.96
C VAL A 38 4.61 10.72 11.07
N THR A 39 3.47 10.19 11.55
CA THR A 39 2.63 10.86 12.54
C THR A 39 3.01 10.51 13.98
N LEU A 40 2.52 11.31 14.94
CA LEU A 40 2.67 11.05 16.38
C LEU A 40 2.09 9.69 16.77
N ASN A 41 0.92 9.30 16.21
CA ASN A 41 0.33 7.98 16.41
C ASN A 41 1.26 6.85 15.97
N GLN A 42 1.83 6.96 14.78
CA GLN A 42 2.71 5.95 14.20
C GLN A 42 4.02 5.84 15.00
N TYR A 43 4.63 6.97 15.35
CA TYR A 43 5.87 6.99 16.11
C TYR A 43 5.65 6.53 17.57
N SER A 44 4.56 6.92 18.22
CA SER A 44 4.20 6.41 19.56
C SER A 44 3.99 4.89 19.56
N ALA A 45 3.38 4.34 18.52
CA ALA A 45 3.22 2.90 18.38
C ALA A 45 4.57 2.17 18.20
N PHE A 46 5.49 2.76 17.42
CA PHE A 46 6.88 2.29 17.33
C PHE A 46 7.58 2.30 18.69
N LEU A 47 7.54 3.42 19.43
CA LEU A 47 8.13 3.53 20.77
C LEU A 47 7.55 2.50 21.75
N ASN A 48 6.23 2.33 21.75
CA ASN A 48 5.53 1.33 22.58
C ASN A 48 5.88 -0.12 22.18
N SER A 49 6.37 -0.33 20.98
CA SER A 49 6.81 -1.65 20.53
C SER A 49 8.24 -2.00 21.00
N VAL A 50 9.16 -1.02 20.98
CA VAL A 50 10.60 -1.30 21.14
C VAL A 50 11.27 -0.62 22.32
N ALA A 51 10.69 0.44 22.90
CA ALA A 51 11.34 1.32 23.87
C ALA A 51 10.68 1.33 25.27
N THR A 52 9.82 0.37 25.56
CA THR A 52 9.10 0.31 26.85
C THR A 52 10.02 -0.07 28.03
N VAL A 53 11.01 -0.93 27.80
CA VAL A 53 12.08 -1.28 28.75
C VAL A 53 13.40 -1.24 27.97
N PRO A 54 13.97 -0.06 27.72
CA PRO A 54 15.15 0.07 26.88
C PRO A 54 16.38 -0.54 27.56
N THR A 55 17.02 -1.48 26.87
CA THR A 55 18.22 -2.17 27.34
C THR A 55 19.51 -1.63 26.72
N ALA A 56 19.40 -0.81 25.70
CA ALA A 56 20.52 -0.18 25.00
C ALA A 56 20.33 1.33 24.91
N SER A 57 21.41 2.08 24.96
CA SER A 57 21.39 3.56 24.87
C SER A 57 20.78 4.05 23.56
N SER A 58 21.02 3.36 22.45
CA SER A 58 20.45 3.67 21.15
C SER A 58 18.91 3.61 21.11
N ILE A 59 18.30 2.74 21.93
CA ILE A 59 16.84 2.63 22.07
C ILE A 59 16.31 3.63 23.09
N SER A 60 17.05 3.93 24.15
CA SER A 60 16.64 4.94 25.13
C SER A 60 16.58 6.35 24.56
N ASN A 61 17.33 6.63 23.50
CA ASN A 61 17.39 7.94 22.83
C ASN A 61 16.30 8.13 21.75
N LEU A 62 15.51 7.11 21.42
CA LEU A 62 14.39 7.24 20.47
C LEU A 62 13.30 8.24 20.91
N TYR A 63 13.26 8.59 22.18
CA TYR A 63 12.35 9.56 22.76
C TYR A 63 13.12 10.76 23.29
N ASN A 64 12.97 11.91 22.66
CA ASN A 64 13.44 13.18 23.19
C ASN A 64 12.45 13.71 24.24
N LYS A 65 12.95 14.18 25.39
CA LYS A 65 12.13 14.78 26.47
C LYS A 65 11.36 16.03 26.01
N ASP A 66 11.88 16.74 25.03
CA ASP A 66 11.29 17.96 24.50
C ASP A 66 10.04 17.65 23.64
N MET A 67 9.84 16.43 23.21
CA MET A 67 8.55 15.98 22.61
C MET A 67 7.37 16.28 23.54
N ALA A 68 7.52 16.13 24.87
CA ALA A 68 6.44 16.46 25.82
C ALA A 68 6.46 17.92 26.28
N GLY A 69 7.64 18.54 26.33
CA GLY A 69 7.87 19.82 26.98
C GLY A 69 7.81 21.05 26.08
N ASP A 70 7.80 20.86 24.78
CA ASP A 70 7.87 21.95 23.82
C ASP A 70 6.56 22.78 23.82
N LYS A 71 6.70 24.06 24.19
CA LYS A 71 5.56 25.00 24.23
C LYS A 71 5.28 25.63 22.88
N VAL A 72 6.26 25.71 21.99
CA VAL A 72 6.14 26.38 20.69
C VAL A 72 5.18 25.60 19.79
N ILE A 73 5.33 24.29 19.76
CA ILE A 73 4.48 23.39 18.95
C ILE A 73 3.37 22.72 19.76
N GLY A 74 3.30 22.96 21.09
CA GLY A 74 2.23 22.46 21.98
C GLY A 74 2.44 21.05 22.50
N GLY A 75 3.69 20.56 22.53
CA GLY A 75 4.02 19.16 22.88
C GLY A 75 3.52 18.16 21.83
N THR A 76 4.15 17.00 21.77
CA THR A 76 3.86 16.00 20.73
C THR A 76 3.63 14.61 21.30
N ILE A 77 4.59 14.06 22.07
CA ILE A 77 4.47 12.72 22.67
C ILE A 77 4.80 12.79 24.16
N SER A 78 3.89 12.31 25.00
CA SER A 78 4.12 12.13 26.43
C SER A 78 4.70 10.75 26.72
N ARG A 79 5.52 10.65 27.79
CA ARG A 79 6.06 9.39 28.31
C ARG A 79 5.74 9.26 29.79
N THR A 80 5.19 8.10 30.19
CA THR A 80 4.92 7.73 31.58
C THR A 80 5.69 6.46 31.94
N GLY A 81 5.75 6.10 33.23
CA GLY A 81 6.53 4.95 33.71
C GLY A 81 8.00 5.29 34.01
N SER A 82 8.78 4.32 34.42
CA SER A 82 10.20 4.45 34.76
C SER A 82 11.14 3.64 33.86
N GLY A 83 10.61 2.94 32.86
CA GLY A 83 11.37 2.13 31.91
C GLY A 83 11.93 0.83 32.50
N THR A 84 11.38 0.36 33.61
CA THR A 84 11.72 -0.93 34.22
C THR A 84 10.66 -1.98 33.96
N ALA A 85 10.98 -3.27 34.14
CA ALA A 85 10.02 -4.36 33.96
C ALA A 85 8.78 -4.21 34.85
N GLY A 86 8.91 -3.63 36.05
CA GLY A 86 7.79 -3.37 36.98
C GLY A 86 7.01 -2.08 36.66
N SER A 87 7.57 -1.19 35.85
CA SER A 87 6.96 0.09 35.44
C SER A 87 7.49 0.48 34.07
N PRO A 88 7.10 -0.24 33.00
CA PRO A 88 7.57 0.04 31.65
C PRO A 88 7.13 1.44 31.19
N TYR A 89 7.89 2.03 30.28
CA TYR A 89 7.47 3.27 29.63
C TYR A 89 6.22 3.03 28.80
N ALA A 90 5.34 4.02 28.78
CA ALA A 90 4.20 4.12 27.87
C ALA A 90 4.24 5.48 27.18
N TYR A 91 4.05 5.49 25.88
CA TYR A 91 4.10 6.66 25.02
C TYR A 91 2.74 6.93 24.40
N ALA A 92 2.29 8.17 24.47
CA ALA A 92 1.01 8.59 23.91
C ALA A 92 1.12 9.98 23.25
N PRO A 93 0.46 10.20 22.11
CA PRO A 93 0.36 11.53 21.51
C PRO A 93 -0.28 12.54 22.47
N ILE A 94 0.22 13.78 22.43
CA ILE A 94 -0.39 14.94 23.07
C ILE A 94 -1.24 15.63 22.02
N GLY A 95 -2.54 15.82 22.27
CA GLY A 95 -3.48 16.41 21.30
C GLY A 95 -3.79 15.46 20.15
N ASN A 96 -3.86 15.99 18.91
CA ASN A 96 -4.19 15.19 17.73
C ASN A 96 -2.97 14.36 17.29
N GLY A 97 -3.09 13.04 17.36
CA GLY A 97 -2.04 12.10 17.02
C GLY A 97 -1.71 12.00 15.53
N ASP A 98 -2.51 12.62 14.65
CA ASP A 98 -2.26 12.67 13.21
C ASP A 98 -1.40 13.87 12.79
N ARG A 99 -0.87 14.64 13.75
CA ARG A 99 0.20 15.62 13.47
C ARG A 99 1.51 14.90 13.17
N PRO A 100 2.42 15.50 12.34
CA PRO A 100 3.71 14.89 12.05
C PRO A 100 4.60 14.87 13.31
N VAL A 101 5.54 13.93 13.37
CA VAL A 101 6.47 13.78 14.51
C VAL A 101 7.74 14.60 14.31
N PRO A 102 8.02 15.62 15.14
CA PRO A 102 9.31 16.31 15.22
C PRO A 102 10.20 15.69 16.29
N TRP A 103 11.34 16.32 16.57
CA TRP A 103 12.31 15.89 17.59
C TRP A 103 12.84 14.48 17.33
N VAL A 104 13.16 14.17 16.05
CA VAL A 104 13.69 12.89 15.61
C VAL A 104 14.98 13.08 14.83
N THR A 105 15.99 12.28 15.16
CA THR A 105 17.24 12.21 14.41
C THR A 105 17.08 11.38 13.13
N TRP A 106 18.05 11.46 12.22
CA TRP A 106 18.12 10.54 11.09
C TRP A 106 18.24 9.07 11.57
N PHE A 107 18.94 8.85 12.69
CA PHE A 107 19.13 7.51 13.26
C PHE A 107 17.84 6.94 13.87
N ASP A 108 16.95 7.78 14.39
CA ASP A 108 15.63 7.36 14.87
C ASP A 108 14.73 6.96 13.69
N ALA A 109 14.75 7.75 12.63
CA ALA A 109 14.07 7.42 11.39
C ALA A 109 14.60 6.12 10.76
N ALA A 110 15.92 5.89 10.78
CA ALA A 110 16.55 4.66 10.31
C ALA A 110 16.17 3.43 11.17
N ARG A 111 16.05 3.59 12.50
CA ARG A 111 15.56 2.54 13.42
C ARG A 111 14.10 2.19 13.16
N MET A 112 13.25 3.18 12.91
CA MET A 112 11.87 2.91 12.52
C MET A 112 11.79 2.22 11.16
N ALA A 113 12.63 2.60 10.19
CA ALA A 113 12.73 1.91 8.91
C ALA A 113 13.19 0.44 9.08
N ASN A 114 14.19 0.16 9.93
CA ASN A 114 14.62 -1.19 10.28
C ASN A 114 13.48 -2.00 10.90
N TRP A 115 12.80 -1.41 11.89
CA TRP A 115 11.68 -2.04 12.58
C TRP A 115 10.57 -2.46 11.59
N LEU A 116 10.17 -1.57 10.68
CA LEU A 116 9.17 -1.85 9.64
C LEU A 116 9.68 -2.91 8.64
N HIS A 117 10.94 -2.81 8.21
CA HIS A 117 11.58 -3.80 7.33
C HIS A 117 11.53 -5.22 7.94
N ASN A 118 11.66 -5.32 9.25
CA ASN A 118 11.63 -6.58 10.00
C ASN A 118 10.22 -7.00 10.47
N GLY A 119 9.16 -6.38 9.95
CA GLY A 119 7.78 -6.77 10.18
C GLY A 119 7.02 -5.99 11.27
N GLY A 120 7.60 -4.95 11.87
CA GLY A 120 6.89 -3.99 12.74
C GLY A 120 6.37 -4.56 14.06
N THR A 121 7.06 -5.55 14.66
CA THR A 121 6.66 -6.21 15.91
C THR A 121 7.58 -5.84 17.07
N SER A 122 7.21 -6.21 18.31
CA SER A 122 8.05 -5.99 19.49
C SER A 122 9.36 -6.77 19.49
N THR A 123 9.51 -7.74 18.60
CA THR A 123 10.74 -8.54 18.43
C THR A 123 11.51 -8.14 17.18
N SER A 124 11.02 -7.20 16.40
CA SER A 124 11.68 -6.70 15.19
C SER A 124 12.92 -5.89 15.55
N SER A 125 14.06 -6.19 14.90
CA SER A 125 15.31 -5.46 15.12
C SER A 125 15.18 -4.00 14.67
N THR A 126 15.67 -3.09 15.48
CA THR A 126 15.88 -1.68 15.12
C THR A 126 17.30 -1.42 14.61
N GLU A 127 18.23 -2.34 14.85
CA GLU A 127 19.67 -2.13 14.60
C GLU A 127 20.15 -2.72 13.27
N THR A 128 19.39 -3.67 12.70
CA THR A 128 19.71 -4.33 11.43
C THR A 128 18.45 -4.46 10.57
N GLY A 129 18.62 -4.46 9.25
CA GLY A 129 17.50 -4.55 8.28
C GLY A 129 17.74 -3.63 7.10
N ALA A 130 17.00 -2.54 7.02
CA ALA A 130 17.21 -1.51 6.00
C ALA A 130 18.58 -0.81 6.12
N TYR A 131 19.08 -0.71 7.35
CA TYR A 131 20.38 -0.16 7.71
C TYR A 131 21.07 -1.07 8.73
N THR A 132 22.40 -1.15 8.68
CA THR A 132 23.20 -1.87 9.67
C THR A 132 23.77 -0.86 10.67
N LEU A 133 22.96 -0.53 11.69
CA LEU A 133 23.29 0.52 12.66
C LEU A 133 24.21 0.02 13.78
N ASN A 134 23.91 -1.15 14.36
CA ASN A 134 24.72 -1.76 15.45
C ASN A 134 25.00 -0.79 16.61
N GLY A 135 24.02 0.00 17.02
CA GLY A 135 24.12 0.99 18.09
C GLY A 135 24.62 2.36 17.64
N ALA A 136 24.95 2.57 16.37
CA ALA A 136 25.42 3.87 15.87
C ALA A 136 24.37 4.97 16.08
N THR A 137 24.84 6.14 16.48
CA THR A 137 24.07 7.39 16.65
C THR A 137 24.68 8.55 15.87
N GLU A 138 25.77 8.30 15.14
CA GLU A 138 26.48 9.27 14.30
C GLU A 138 27.13 8.57 13.10
N GLY A 139 27.64 9.35 12.15
CA GLY A 139 28.33 8.86 10.97
C GLY A 139 27.38 8.57 9.79
N ILE A 140 27.96 8.05 8.72
CA ILE A 140 27.23 7.74 7.48
C ILE A 140 27.02 6.23 7.38
N ILE A 141 25.77 5.83 7.52
CA ILE A 141 25.35 4.44 7.34
C ILE A 141 24.62 4.33 6.00
N PRO A 142 25.09 3.49 5.07
CA PRO A 142 24.44 3.26 3.80
C PRO A 142 23.17 2.42 3.96
N ARG A 143 22.21 2.61 3.04
CA ARG A 143 21.05 1.73 2.91
C ARG A 143 21.48 0.37 2.36
N ASN A 144 21.02 -0.71 2.99
CA ASN A 144 21.20 -2.07 2.49
C ASN A 144 20.40 -2.30 1.21
N GLN A 145 20.94 -3.08 0.27
CA GLN A 145 20.33 -3.29 -1.04
C GLN A 145 18.94 -3.98 -0.95
N ALA A 146 18.75 -4.86 0.03
CA ALA A 146 17.50 -5.59 0.25
C ALA A 146 16.49 -4.83 1.14
N ALA A 147 16.69 -3.53 1.39
CA ALA A 147 15.79 -2.73 2.19
C ALA A 147 14.38 -2.68 1.57
N THR A 148 13.37 -3.04 2.33
CA THR A 148 11.95 -2.92 1.94
C THR A 148 11.31 -1.63 2.45
N TRP A 149 11.82 -1.05 3.54
CA TRP A 149 11.48 0.28 4.06
C TRP A 149 12.75 1.08 4.27
N TRP A 150 12.76 2.37 3.91
CA TRP A 150 13.95 3.22 4.06
C TRP A 150 13.59 4.71 4.14
N ILE A 151 14.55 5.54 4.59
CA ILE A 151 14.52 6.99 4.44
C ILE A 151 14.75 7.31 2.95
N PRO A 152 13.89 8.08 2.27
CA PRO A 152 14.03 8.33 0.84
C PRO A 152 15.42 8.87 0.47
N ARG A 153 15.98 8.44 -0.66
CA ARG A 153 17.09 9.17 -1.29
C ARG A 153 16.63 10.58 -1.62
N GLU A 154 17.54 11.52 -1.68
CA GLU A 154 17.21 12.90 -2.01
C GLU A 154 16.46 13.02 -3.35
N SER A 155 16.90 12.30 -4.39
CA SER A 155 16.21 12.28 -5.68
C SER A 155 14.85 11.57 -5.64
N GLU A 156 14.66 10.55 -4.79
CA GLU A 156 13.36 9.89 -4.58
C GLU A 156 12.38 10.89 -3.93
N TRP A 157 12.80 11.57 -2.86
CA TRP A 157 12.00 12.60 -2.20
C TRP A 157 11.65 13.75 -3.14
N TYR A 158 12.65 14.25 -3.87
CA TYR A 158 12.53 15.35 -4.83
C TYR A 158 11.56 15.04 -5.97
N LYS A 159 11.66 13.85 -6.56
CA LYS A 159 10.76 13.39 -7.62
C LYS A 159 9.31 13.33 -7.13
N ALA A 160 9.07 12.75 -5.96
CA ALA A 160 7.73 12.65 -5.38
C ALA A 160 7.10 14.03 -5.13
N SER A 161 7.92 15.04 -4.78
CA SER A 161 7.49 16.40 -4.48
C SER A 161 7.17 17.21 -5.74
N TYR A 162 8.06 17.20 -6.72
CA TYR A 162 8.06 18.24 -7.76
C TYR A 162 7.81 17.71 -9.18
N TYR A 163 8.11 16.43 -9.47
CA TYR A 163 7.97 15.89 -10.83
C TYR A 163 6.51 15.60 -11.18
N ASP A 164 6.10 16.08 -12.37
CA ASP A 164 4.82 15.70 -12.97
C ASP A 164 5.07 15.09 -14.38
N PRO A 165 4.76 13.81 -14.59
CA PRO A 165 4.95 13.15 -15.89
C PRO A 165 4.05 13.72 -16.99
N THR A 166 3.02 14.50 -16.66
CA THR A 166 2.07 15.06 -17.63
C THR A 166 2.48 16.43 -18.18
N LEU A 167 3.46 17.08 -17.55
CA LEU A 167 4.00 18.37 -18.04
C LEU A 167 4.65 18.22 -19.43
N ASN A 168 4.79 19.35 -20.11
CA ASN A 168 5.45 19.41 -21.43
C ASN A 168 4.88 18.40 -22.44
N ASN A 169 3.54 18.32 -22.53
CA ASN A 169 2.81 17.40 -23.39
C ASN A 169 3.14 15.90 -23.14
N GLY A 170 3.41 15.55 -21.87
CA GLY A 170 3.73 14.17 -21.48
C GLY A 170 5.23 13.84 -21.49
N ALA A 171 6.11 14.78 -21.80
CA ALA A 171 7.56 14.59 -21.66
C ALA A 171 8.03 14.65 -20.20
N GLY A 172 7.16 15.12 -19.30
CA GLY A 172 7.46 15.32 -17.89
C GLY A 172 8.14 16.64 -17.61
N GLY A 173 8.17 17.02 -16.34
CA GLY A 173 8.81 18.26 -15.89
C GLY A 173 8.68 18.44 -14.38
N TYR A 174 9.19 19.54 -13.88
CA TYR A 174 9.22 19.83 -12.45
C TYR A 174 8.51 21.15 -12.15
N TYR A 175 7.75 21.16 -11.05
CA TYR A 175 7.19 22.37 -10.48
C TYR A 175 8.18 23.06 -9.53
N ALA A 176 8.03 24.35 -9.38
CA ALA A 176 8.82 25.13 -8.43
C ALA A 176 8.45 24.83 -6.96
N PHE A 177 7.20 24.37 -6.70
CA PHE A 177 6.69 24.06 -5.37
C PHE A 177 6.01 22.68 -5.33
N PRO A 178 6.02 22.00 -4.17
CA PRO A 178 5.49 20.63 -4.04
C PRO A 178 3.94 20.58 -4.03
N THR A 179 3.29 21.71 -4.14
CA THR A 179 1.85 21.88 -4.26
C THR A 179 1.35 21.78 -5.72
N LYS A 180 2.14 21.14 -6.59
CA LYS A 180 1.86 21.04 -8.04
C LYS A 180 1.69 22.40 -8.71
N SER A 181 2.54 23.36 -8.36
CA SER A 181 2.43 24.76 -8.82
C SER A 181 3.80 25.40 -9.05
N ASN A 182 3.86 26.29 -10.05
CA ASN A 182 4.97 27.23 -10.24
C ASN A 182 4.68 28.58 -9.58
N LEU A 183 3.46 28.78 -9.07
CA LEU A 183 3.09 29.95 -8.30
C LEU A 183 3.37 29.73 -6.82
N GLN A 184 3.72 30.80 -6.13
CA GLN A 184 3.94 30.79 -4.69
C GLN A 184 2.73 30.21 -3.96
N PRO A 185 2.89 29.20 -3.09
CA PRO A 185 1.83 28.76 -2.20
C PRO A 185 1.41 29.85 -1.22
N VAL A 186 0.15 29.84 -0.85
CA VAL A 186 -0.37 30.73 0.21
C VAL A 186 0.08 30.16 1.57
N ASP A 187 0.64 31.02 2.44
CA ASP A 187 1.00 30.69 3.82
C ASP A 187 -0.26 30.67 4.71
N GLU A 188 -1.06 29.62 4.59
CA GLU A 188 -2.40 29.54 5.17
C GLU A 188 -2.34 28.94 6.60
N PRO A 189 -2.72 29.71 7.65
CA PRO A 189 -2.71 29.19 9.01
C PRO A 189 -3.86 28.25 9.34
N ASN A 190 -4.96 28.26 8.56
CA ASN A 190 -6.18 27.53 8.85
C ASN A 190 -6.54 26.58 7.69
N PRO A 191 -6.06 25.31 7.72
CA PRO A 191 -6.44 24.35 6.69
C PRO A 191 -7.95 24.06 6.70
N PRO A 192 -8.54 23.65 5.56
CA PRO A 192 -7.84 23.23 4.34
C PRO A 192 -7.29 24.36 3.47
N GLY A 193 -7.61 25.61 3.77
CA GLY A 193 -7.17 26.75 2.99
C GLY A 193 -7.69 26.76 1.55
N VAL A 194 -7.05 27.56 0.71
CA VAL A 194 -7.25 27.55 -0.74
C VAL A 194 -6.33 26.52 -1.40
N THR A 195 -6.62 26.16 -2.65
CA THR A 195 -5.66 25.38 -3.46
C THR A 195 -4.31 26.10 -3.54
N ASN A 196 -3.23 25.33 -3.58
CA ASN A 196 -1.87 25.87 -3.54
C ASN A 196 -1.57 26.62 -2.25
N SER A 197 -1.77 25.97 -1.10
CA SER A 197 -1.45 26.51 0.23
C SER A 197 -0.59 25.53 1.03
N ALA A 198 0.14 26.05 2.04
CA ALA A 198 1.05 25.27 2.88
C ALA A 198 1.24 25.92 4.25
N ASN A 199 1.74 25.15 5.23
CA ASN A 199 2.07 25.59 6.58
C ASN A 199 3.53 26.07 6.63
N TYR A 200 3.75 27.38 6.50
CA TYR A 200 5.08 27.99 6.60
C TYR A 200 4.97 29.43 7.15
N ASN A 201 6.07 30.16 7.27
CA ASN A 201 6.11 31.58 7.75
C ASN A 201 5.64 31.78 9.20
N SER A 202 5.65 30.76 10.05
CA SER A 202 5.22 30.83 11.47
C SER A 202 3.82 31.46 11.69
N ARG A 203 2.89 31.32 10.72
CA ARG A 203 1.58 31.97 10.74
C ARG A 203 0.65 31.45 11.82
N ARG A 204 0.82 30.19 12.23
CA ARG A 204 -0.01 29.56 13.27
C ARG A 204 0.39 30.06 14.66
N PRO A 205 -0.55 30.07 15.63
CA PRO A 205 -0.26 30.51 16.99
C PRO A 205 0.79 29.62 17.69
N GLU A 206 1.43 30.17 18.72
CA GLU A 206 2.26 29.41 19.63
C GLU A 206 1.41 28.31 20.32
N GLY A 207 1.99 27.13 20.49
CA GLY A 207 1.30 25.95 20.99
C GLY A 207 0.50 25.16 19.95
N ASP A 208 0.45 25.63 18.67
CA ASP A 208 -0.30 24.99 17.60
C ASP A 208 0.38 25.20 16.23
N LYS A 209 1.71 25.06 16.14
CA LYS A 209 2.47 25.25 14.90
C LYS A 209 2.27 24.17 13.87
N LEU A 210 1.98 22.92 14.31
CA LEU A 210 1.84 21.75 13.44
C LEU A 210 0.37 21.50 13.10
N THR A 211 0.08 21.32 11.80
CA THR A 211 -1.22 20.84 11.32
C THR A 211 -1.27 19.31 11.34
N VAL A 212 -2.46 18.72 11.27
CA VAL A 212 -2.58 17.30 10.94
C VAL A 212 -2.08 17.06 9.52
N VAL A 213 -1.46 15.92 9.27
CA VAL A 213 -0.93 15.57 7.95
C VAL A 213 -2.05 15.57 6.89
N GLY A 214 -1.78 16.09 5.70
CA GLY A 214 -2.76 16.18 4.62
C GLY A 214 -3.87 17.22 4.82
N ALA A 215 -3.75 18.10 5.80
CA ALA A 215 -4.77 19.09 6.10
C ALA A 215 -5.04 20.06 4.92
N TYR A 216 -4.04 20.32 4.10
CA TYR A 216 -4.14 21.19 2.92
C TYR A 216 -4.61 20.35 1.70
N THR A 217 -5.85 19.93 1.72
CA THR A 217 -6.41 18.95 0.76
C THR A 217 -6.32 19.35 -0.71
N GLY A 218 -6.22 20.65 -1.01
CA GLY A 218 -6.04 21.19 -2.36
C GLY A 218 -4.58 21.34 -2.83
N SER A 219 -3.60 20.82 -2.07
CA SER A 219 -2.17 21.12 -2.27
C SER A 219 -1.29 19.89 -2.41
N ALA A 220 -1.85 18.79 -2.91
CA ALA A 220 -1.08 17.58 -3.18
C ALA A 220 -0.05 17.77 -4.30
N SER A 221 1.07 17.04 -4.24
CA SER A 221 2.00 16.90 -5.36
C SER A 221 1.35 16.17 -6.54
N ALA A 222 2.04 16.08 -7.67
CA ALA A 222 1.55 15.33 -8.83
C ALA A 222 1.39 13.83 -8.56
N TYR A 223 2.19 13.27 -7.65
CA TYR A 223 2.08 11.89 -7.20
C TYR A 223 1.10 11.69 -6.02
N GLY A 224 0.54 12.77 -5.49
CA GLY A 224 -0.44 12.72 -4.39
C GLY A 224 0.19 12.69 -2.99
N THR A 225 1.45 13.09 -2.83
CA THR A 225 2.05 13.38 -1.52
C THR A 225 1.57 14.74 -1.01
N PHE A 226 1.56 14.92 0.31
CA PHE A 226 1.19 16.16 1.00
C PHE A 226 2.32 16.62 1.91
N ASP A 227 2.27 17.89 2.27
CA ASP A 227 3.08 18.53 3.29
C ASP A 227 4.61 18.55 3.02
N GLN A 228 5.05 18.18 1.79
CA GLN A 228 6.45 18.25 1.38
C GLN A 228 6.95 19.70 1.18
N GLY A 229 6.15 20.70 1.47
CA GLY A 229 6.50 22.11 1.50
C GLY A 229 5.98 22.79 2.75
N GLY A 230 6.86 23.11 3.68
CA GLY A 230 6.50 23.57 5.03
C GLY A 230 6.25 22.39 5.97
N SER A 231 5.46 22.60 7.02
CA SER A 231 5.26 21.63 8.10
C SER A 231 6.58 21.31 8.80
N LEU A 232 7.26 20.22 8.45
CA LEU A 232 8.58 19.87 8.99
C LEU A 232 9.63 19.73 7.88
N TRP A 233 10.87 20.07 8.18
CA TRP A 233 12.01 19.56 7.43
C TRP A 233 11.99 18.04 7.42
N GLU A 234 12.27 17.43 6.29
CA GLU A 234 12.25 15.98 6.19
C GLU A 234 13.65 15.41 5.93
N TRP A 235 14.05 14.44 6.76
CA TRP A 235 15.27 13.70 6.55
C TRP A 235 15.25 12.96 5.22
N THR A 236 16.38 13.06 4.49
CA THR A 236 16.67 12.22 3.33
C THR A 236 17.90 11.35 3.59
N ASN A 237 18.10 10.36 2.72
CA ASN A 237 19.33 9.57 2.73
C ASN A 237 20.49 10.25 1.95
N GLY A 238 20.31 11.52 1.57
CA GLY A 238 21.35 12.34 0.96
C GLY A 238 22.50 12.60 1.93
N VAL A 239 23.71 12.58 1.42
CA VAL A 239 24.95 12.80 2.16
C VAL A 239 25.74 13.90 1.52
N VAL A 240 26.34 14.76 2.35
CA VAL A 240 27.33 15.74 1.94
C VAL A 240 28.61 15.47 2.70
N GLU A 241 29.62 15.05 1.97
CA GLU A 241 30.95 14.88 2.53
C GLU A 241 31.58 16.26 2.80
N PRO A 242 32.21 16.44 3.94
CA PRO A 242 32.89 17.69 4.24
C PRO A 242 34.07 17.90 3.28
N SER A 243 34.47 19.15 3.09
CA SER A 243 35.73 19.45 2.39
C SER A 243 36.89 18.69 3.05
N PRO A 244 37.85 18.18 2.26
CA PRO A 244 39.03 17.48 2.82
C PRO A 244 39.81 18.26 3.88
N SER A 245 39.67 19.58 3.90
CA SER A 245 40.29 20.47 4.89
C SER A 245 39.40 20.75 6.11
N SER A 246 38.17 20.23 6.14
CA SER A 246 37.21 20.44 7.24
C SER A 246 37.34 19.34 8.30
N SER A 247 37.25 19.74 9.57
CA SER A 247 37.11 18.81 10.71
C SER A 247 35.63 18.52 11.01
N SER A 248 34.67 19.06 10.25
CA SER A 248 33.25 18.82 10.45
C SER A 248 32.88 17.40 10.05
N PRO A 249 31.95 16.75 10.76
CA PRO A 249 31.44 15.44 10.35
C PRO A 249 30.66 15.55 9.05
N PRO A 250 30.51 14.43 8.29
CA PRO A 250 29.58 14.38 7.18
C PRO A 250 28.17 14.74 7.58
N SER A 251 27.46 15.45 6.71
CA SER A 251 26.11 15.94 6.96
C SER A 251 25.07 15.16 6.17
N ARG A 252 23.86 15.11 6.69
CA ARG A 252 22.66 14.64 5.98
C ARG A 252 21.90 15.79 5.38
N VAL A 253 21.14 15.50 4.34
CA VAL A 253 20.28 16.47 3.66
C VAL A 253 18.87 16.40 4.20
N VAL A 254 18.31 17.55 4.54
CA VAL A 254 16.87 17.71 4.78
C VAL A 254 16.26 18.60 3.71
N ARG A 255 14.99 18.32 3.39
CA ARG A 255 14.23 19.00 2.32
C ARG A 255 12.87 19.47 2.81
N GLY A 256 12.23 20.36 2.04
CA GLY A 256 10.84 20.77 2.20
C GLY A 256 10.64 22.08 2.95
N GLY A 257 11.59 22.54 3.75
CA GLY A 257 11.35 23.66 4.67
C GLY A 257 10.49 23.25 5.85
N SER A 258 10.14 24.20 6.71
CA SER A 258 9.35 23.93 7.89
C SER A 258 8.31 25.02 8.15
N TRP A 259 7.44 24.78 9.13
CA TRP A 259 6.45 25.76 9.60
C TRP A 259 7.06 27.12 9.99
N SER A 260 8.33 27.12 10.41
CA SER A 260 9.03 28.30 10.93
C SER A 260 9.66 29.18 9.85
N LEU A 261 9.89 28.63 8.64
CA LEU A 261 10.69 29.26 7.59
C LEU A 261 9.85 29.94 6.51
N GLY A 262 10.50 30.82 5.74
CA GLY A 262 9.86 31.55 4.65
C GLY A 262 9.79 30.78 3.34
N LEU A 263 9.17 31.38 2.34
CA LEU A 263 8.88 30.84 1.01
C LEU A 263 10.07 30.14 0.33
N THR A 264 11.27 30.71 0.41
CA THR A 264 12.46 30.13 -0.26
C THR A 264 12.78 28.74 0.22
N ALA A 265 12.49 28.42 1.48
CA ALA A 265 12.80 27.13 2.07
C ALA A 265 11.92 25.97 1.54
N ILE A 266 10.70 26.27 1.08
CA ILE A 266 9.76 25.27 0.56
C ILE A 266 9.87 25.04 -0.95
N GLY A 267 10.73 25.81 -1.64
CA GLY A 267 10.95 25.71 -3.08
C GLY A 267 11.88 24.57 -3.49
N ALA A 268 11.72 24.10 -4.73
CA ALA A 268 12.50 23.00 -5.31
C ALA A 268 14.01 23.24 -5.28
N THR A 269 14.45 24.47 -5.44
CA THR A 269 15.86 24.86 -5.45
C THR A 269 16.50 24.88 -4.06
N HIS A 270 15.70 24.88 -2.98
CA HIS A 270 16.24 24.95 -1.63
C HIS A 270 16.66 23.60 -1.11
N ARG A 271 17.82 23.55 -0.50
CA ARG A 271 18.47 22.36 0.07
C ARG A 271 19.20 22.74 1.34
N ARG A 272 18.87 22.11 2.46
CA ARG A 272 19.64 22.25 3.70
C ARG A 272 20.56 21.04 3.81
N ASP A 273 21.85 21.23 3.61
CA ASP A 273 22.85 20.18 3.38
C ASP A 273 23.97 20.13 4.42
N TYR A 274 23.79 20.80 5.56
CA TYR A 274 24.75 20.87 6.66
C TYR A 274 24.19 20.33 7.98
N THR A 275 23.21 19.43 7.93
CA THR A 275 22.55 18.92 9.13
C THR A 275 23.18 17.60 9.56
N PRO A 276 23.89 17.54 10.74
CA PRO A 276 24.41 16.30 11.26
C PRO A 276 23.28 15.28 11.49
N GLY A 277 23.53 13.99 11.25
CA GLY A 277 22.48 12.95 11.36
C GLY A 277 21.94 12.76 12.79
N PHE A 278 22.64 13.25 13.80
CA PHE A 278 22.21 13.26 15.20
C PHE A 278 21.44 14.54 15.61
N TYR A 279 21.22 15.48 14.69
CA TYR A 279 20.44 16.70 14.94
C TYR A 279 18.96 16.36 15.08
N GLU A 280 18.30 17.00 16.02
CA GLU A 280 16.86 16.94 16.24
C GLU A 280 16.33 18.29 16.66
N ASP A 281 15.15 18.68 16.21
CA ASP A 281 14.54 19.98 16.51
C ASP A 281 13.01 19.90 16.39
N ASP A 282 12.31 20.95 16.84
CA ASP A 282 10.84 21.08 16.80
C ASP A 282 10.28 21.21 15.38
N ASP A 283 11.13 21.42 14.38
CA ASP A 283 10.79 21.63 13.00
C ASP A 283 11.35 20.56 12.04
N THR A 284 11.89 19.45 12.57
CA THR A 284 12.52 18.38 11.78
C THR A 284 11.89 17.01 12.05
N GLY A 285 11.38 16.38 11.00
CA GLY A 285 10.74 15.08 11.00
C GLY A 285 11.17 14.24 9.79
N PHE A 286 10.33 13.30 9.36
CA PHE A 286 10.64 12.43 8.24
C PHE A 286 9.41 11.76 7.63
N ARG A 287 9.55 11.30 6.40
CA ARG A 287 8.71 10.26 5.79
C ARG A 287 9.55 9.07 5.35
N LEU A 288 8.93 7.93 5.14
CA LEU A 288 9.60 6.73 4.69
C LEU A 288 9.23 6.39 3.25
N ALA A 289 10.14 5.70 2.56
CA ALA A 289 9.88 5.08 1.28
C ALA A 289 9.93 3.55 1.40
N THR A 290 9.32 2.86 0.45
CA THR A 290 9.23 1.40 0.46
C THR A 290 9.12 0.84 -0.97
N THR A 291 9.58 -0.39 -1.17
CA THR A 291 9.19 -1.23 -2.32
C THR A 291 7.87 -1.95 -2.04
N ALA A 292 7.49 -2.03 -0.76
CA ALA A 292 6.30 -2.75 -0.38
C ALA A 292 5.08 -2.15 -1.06
N ALA A 293 4.31 -2.96 -1.75
CA ALA A 293 2.90 -2.66 -1.96
C ALA A 293 2.29 -2.32 -0.58
N PRO A 294 1.28 -1.45 -0.46
CA PRO A 294 0.70 -1.12 0.83
C PRO A 294 0.44 -2.44 1.57
N SER A 295 1.21 -2.67 2.65
CA SER A 295 0.99 -3.82 3.50
C SER A 295 -0.38 -3.59 4.12
N GLY A 296 -1.40 -4.23 3.55
CA GLY A 296 -2.71 -4.20 4.11
C GLY A 296 -3.77 -3.37 3.41
N ARG A 297 -3.55 -2.87 2.16
CA ARG A 297 -4.72 -2.41 1.40
C ARG A 297 -5.65 -3.62 1.25
N PRO A 298 -6.85 -3.61 1.84
CA PRO A 298 -7.74 -4.76 1.71
C PRO A 298 -8.11 -4.98 0.25
N ALA A 299 -8.41 -6.20 -0.14
CA ALA A 299 -8.82 -6.49 -1.51
C ALA A 299 -10.13 -5.75 -1.88
N ILE A 300 -10.95 -5.45 -0.88
CA ILE A 300 -12.15 -4.62 -0.97
C ILE A 300 -12.20 -3.71 0.27
N ASP A 301 -12.35 -2.41 0.04
CA ASP A 301 -12.60 -1.39 1.05
C ASP A 301 -13.65 -0.44 0.47
N LEU A 302 -14.89 -0.57 0.93
CA LEU A 302 -16.03 0.14 0.36
C LEU A 302 -16.23 1.54 0.96
N ASN A 303 -15.55 1.84 2.05
CA ASN A 303 -15.67 3.12 2.77
C ASN A 303 -14.35 3.88 2.89
N GLY A 304 -13.23 3.30 2.46
CA GLY A 304 -11.91 3.94 2.46
C GLY A 304 -11.26 4.06 3.83
N ASP A 305 -11.70 3.25 4.82
CA ASP A 305 -11.18 3.30 6.20
C ASP A 305 -9.92 2.43 6.39
N GLY A 306 -9.48 1.72 5.35
CA GLY A 306 -8.33 0.81 5.40
C GLY A 306 -8.66 -0.56 6.00
N ILE A 307 -9.91 -0.82 6.37
CA ILE A 307 -10.37 -2.11 6.88
C ILE A 307 -11.08 -2.87 5.76
N GLY A 308 -10.80 -4.16 5.65
CA GLY A 308 -11.37 -4.98 4.58
C GLY A 308 -12.86 -5.21 4.73
N ASP A 309 -13.57 -5.01 3.63
CA ASP A 309 -15.00 -5.20 3.51
C ASP A 309 -15.33 -6.44 2.67
N THR A 310 -16.60 -6.74 2.52
CA THR A 310 -17.06 -7.86 1.70
C THR A 310 -18.24 -7.50 0.83
N VAL A 311 -18.31 -8.12 -0.35
CA VAL A 311 -19.47 -8.01 -1.23
C VAL A 311 -20.18 -9.35 -1.30
N TRP A 312 -21.48 -9.34 -1.06
CA TRP A 312 -22.35 -10.50 -1.05
C TRP A 312 -23.37 -10.42 -2.17
N ARG A 313 -23.52 -11.52 -2.90
CA ARG A 313 -24.59 -11.71 -3.87
C ARG A 313 -25.81 -12.30 -3.15
N LYS A 314 -26.95 -11.65 -3.29
CA LYS A 314 -28.26 -12.17 -2.87
C LYS A 314 -28.90 -12.94 -4.01
N THR A 315 -29.50 -14.09 -3.69
CA THR A 315 -30.27 -14.89 -4.65
C THR A 315 -31.64 -15.22 -4.06
N ASP A 316 -32.61 -15.44 -4.90
CA ASP A 316 -33.86 -16.09 -4.50
C ASP A 316 -33.68 -17.60 -4.27
N THR A 317 -34.75 -18.30 -3.91
CA THR A 317 -34.76 -19.76 -3.70
C THR A 317 -34.47 -20.55 -4.99
N ALA A 318 -34.71 -19.97 -6.16
CA ALA A 318 -34.39 -20.55 -7.45
C ALA A 318 -32.93 -20.33 -7.85
N GLY A 319 -32.17 -19.54 -7.07
CA GLY A 319 -30.78 -19.22 -7.35
C GLY A 319 -30.56 -17.99 -8.24
N THR A 320 -31.64 -17.30 -8.62
CA THR A 320 -31.56 -16.07 -9.41
C THR A 320 -31.01 -14.92 -8.58
N THR A 321 -30.07 -14.16 -9.13
CA THR A 321 -29.50 -13.00 -8.43
C THR A 321 -30.54 -11.91 -8.25
N THR A 322 -30.83 -11.53 -7.00
CA THR A 322 -31.77 -10.48 -6.64
C THR A 322 -31.08 -9.18 -6.25
N GLY A 323 -29.76 -9.20 -6.05
CA GLY A 323 -28.98 -8.01 -5.75
C GLY A 323 -27.62 -8.31 -5.13
N TYR A 324 -26.95 -7.23 -4.75
CA TYR A 324 -25.66 -7.27 -4.07
C TYR A 324 -25.70 -6.37 -2.83
N VAL A 325 -24.94 -6.76 -1.80
CA VAL A 325 -24.77 -5.98 -0.57
C VAL A 325 -23.30 -5.95 -0.20
N GLY A 326 -22.78 -4.75 0.06
CA GLY A 326 -21.50 -4.52 0.72
C GLY A 326 -21.69 -4.57 2.23
N ARG A 327 -20.81 -5.27 2.94
CA ARG A 327 -20.73 -5.25 4.40
C ARG A 327 -19.45 -4.59 4.84
N LEU A 328 -19.61 -3.61 5.70
CA LEU A 328 -18.53 -2.83 6.31
C LEU A 328 -18.17 -3.45 7.66
N TYR A 329 -16.89 -3.56 7.93
CA TYR A 329 -16.38 -4.15 9.17
C TYR A 329 -15.54 -3.15 9.95
N ASP A 330 -15.47 -3.33 11.27
CA ASP A 330 -14.49 -2.67 12.14
C ASP A 330 -13.18 -3.49 12.23
N ALA A 331 -12.17 -2.94 12.90
CA ALA A 331 -10.87 -3.61 13.09
C ALA A 331 -10.97 -4.92 13.89
N GLN A 332 -12.07 -5.14 14.62
CA GLN A 332 -12.38 -6.35 15.37
C GLN A 332 -13.11 -7.40 14.51
N GLY A 333 -13.52 -7.03 13.28
CA GLY A 333 -14.25 -7.90 12.37
C GLY A 333 -15.77 -7.95 12.60
N ASN A 334 -16.33 -7.01 13.35
CA ASN A 334 -17.77 -6.88 13.49
C ASN A 334 -18.36 -6.12 12.30
N VAL A 335 -19.57 -6.48 11.89
CA VAL A 335 -20.31 -5.71 10.88
C VAL A 335 -20.78 -4.41 11.49
N VAL A 336 -20.30 -3.28 10.98
CA VAL A 336 -20.68 -1.92 11.40
C VAL A 336 -21.66 -1.25 10.45
N GLY A 337 -21.86 -1.82 9.25
CA GLY A 337 -22.81 -1.29 8.28
C GLY A 337 -23.04 -2.23 7.10
N GLU A 338 -24.15 -1.98 6.40
CA GLU A 338 -24.46 -2.63 5.12
C GLU A 338 -24.86 -1.57 4.09
N ARG A 339 -24.45 -1.80 2.84
CA ARG A 339 -24.75 -0.95 1.69
C ARG A 339 -25.37 -1.77 0.58
N SER A 340 -26.49 -1.34 0.02
CA SER A 340 -27.00 -1.92 -1.23
C SER A 340 -26.11 -1.48 -2.39
N LEU A 341 -25.58 -2.45 -3.13
CA LEU A 341 -24.70 -2.21 -4.28
C LEU A 341 -25.42 -2.51 -5.62
N SER A 342 -26.75 -2.53 -5.63
CA SER A 342 -27.49 -2.92 -6.82
C SER A 342 -27.88 -1.70 -7.67
N GLU A 343 -27.52 -1.73 -8.95
CA GLU A 343 -28.19 -0.93 -9.97
C GLU A 343 -29.37 -1.76 -10.51
N GLY A 344 -30.55 -1.16 -10.68
CA GLY A 344 -31.69 -1.81 -11.32
C GLY A 344 -31.31 -2.41 -12.70
N GLY A 345 -32.10 -3.36 -13.21
CA GLY A 345 -31.89 -3.94 -14.54
C GLY A 345 -31.07 -5.23 -14.60
N GLY A 346 -30.93 -5.95 -13.46
CA GLY A 346 -30.35 -7.30 -13.43
C GLY A 346 -28.86 -7.36 -13.76
N ARG A 347 -28.10 -6.28 -13.55
CA ARG A 347 -26.65 -6.26 -13.79
C ARG A 347 -25.92 -7.23 -12.86
N VAL A 348 -24.85 -7.81 -13.37
CA VAL A 348 -23.97 -8.76 -12.66
C VAL A 348 -22.63 -8.10 -12.40
N LEU A 349 -22.20 -8.11 -11.14
CA LEU A 349 -20.88 -7.62 -10.74
C LEU A 349 -19.79 -8.50 -11.37
N GLN A 350 -18.88 -7.88 -12.11
CA GLN A 350 -17.75 -8.54 -12.77
C GLN A 350 -16.51 -8.53 -11.86
N THR A 351 -16.20 -7.39 -11.27
CA THR A 351 -15.10 -7.23 -10.34
C THR A 351 -15.33 -6.03 -9.43
N ALA A 352 -14.69 -6.05 -8.27
CA ALA A 352 -14.53 -4.93 -7.36
C ALA A 352 -13.03 -4.72 -7.17
N ALA A 353 -12.55 -3.52 -7.43
CA ALA A 353 -11.12 -3.20 -7.41
C ALA A 353 -10.92 -1.68 -7.34
N TYR A 354 -9.69 -1.23 -7.22
CA TYR A 354 -9.35 0.19 -7.05
C TYR A 354 -8.98 0.82 -8.40
N PHE A 355 -9.95 1.28 -9.16
CA PHE A 355 -9.69 1.95 -10.45
C PHE A 355 -9.32 3.42 -10.29
N SER A 356 -9.76 4.07 -9.21
CA SER A 356 -9.38 5.43 -8.82
C SER A 356 -8.17 5.44 -7.89
N THR A 357 -7.57 6.61 -7.71
CA THR A 357 -6.40 6.79 -6.82
C THR A 357 -6.80 7.00 -5.35
N ASP A 358 -8.10 7.07 -5.05
CA ASP A 358 -8.60 7.10 -3.69
C ASP A 358 -8.49 5.72 -3.01
N SER A 359 -8.88 5.61 -1.76
CA SER A 359 -8.82 4.35 -1.02
C SER A 359 -10.10 3.54 -1.10
N VAL A 360 -11.07 3.94 -1.95
CA VAL A 360 -12.39 3.30 -2.04
C VAL A 360 -12.42 2.29 -3.18
N THR A 361 -13.03 1.15 -2.94
CA THR A 361 -13.21 0.12 -3.95
C THR A 361 -14.28 0.50 -4.96
N ASP A 362 -13.94 0.46 -6.22
CA ASP A 362 -14.79 0.71 -7.38
C ASP A 362 -15.41 -0.60 -7.90
N LEU A 363 -16.49 -0.50 -8.68
CA LEU A 363 -17.30 -1.64 -9.11
C LEU A 363 -17.45 -1.70 -10.63
N VAL A 364 -17.18 -2.86 -11.23
CA VAL A 364 -17.44 -3.10 -12.66
C VAL A 364 -18.65 -4.00 -12.83
N TRP A 365 -19.66 -3.51 -13.50
CA TRP A 365 -20.94 -4.16 -13.73
C TRP A 365 -21.14 -4.53 -15.19
N ARG A 366 -21.81 -5.65 -15.46
CA ARG A 366 -22.22 -6.05 -16.79
C ARG A 366 -23.72 -6.32 -16.85
N ASN A 367 -24.37 -5.81 -17.85
CA ASN A 367 -25.75 -6.17 -18.17
C ASN A 367 -25.75 -7.50 -18.95
N PRO A 368 -26.38 -8.57 -18.46
CA PRO A 368 -26.35 -9.87 -19.12
C PRO A 368 -27.14 -9.91 -20.44
N THR A 369 -28.09 -8.99 -20.64
CA THR A 369 -28.92 -8.92 -21.86
C THR A 369 -28.25 -8.11 -22.97
N THR A 370 -27.74 -6.92 -22.64
CA THR A 370 -27.11 -6.02 -23.61
C THR A 370 -25.61 -6.18 -23.72
N ASN A 371 -25.00 -6.93 -22.78
CA ASN A 371 -23.57 -7.08 -22.58
C ASN A 371 -22.82 -5.79 -22.25
N ALA A 372 -23.52 -4.68 -22.07
CA ALA A 372 -22.93 -3.41 -21.71
C ALA A 372 -22.21 -3.51 -20.36
N THR A 373 -20.93 -3.13 -20.34
CA THR A 373 -20.09 -3.10 -19.15
C THR A 373 -19.90 -1.66 -18.71
N VAL A 374 -20.07 -1.40 -17.40
CA VAL A 374 -19.97 -0.06 -16.80
C VAL A 374 -19.09 -0.12 -15.57
N LEU A 375 -18.13 0.79 -15.48
CA LEU A 375 -17.34 1.07 -14.29
C LEU A 375 -18.04 2.14 -13.47
N TRP A 376 -18.21 1.87 -12.19
CA TRP A 376 -18.63 2.83 -11.18
C TRP A 376 -17.44 3.20 -10.32
N VAL A 377 -17.05 4.45 -10.33
CA VAL A 377 -16.14 5.02 -9.35
C VAL A 377 -16.97 5.43 -8.14
N MET A 378 -16.58 4.92 -6.96
CA MET A 378 -17.36 5.04 -5.73
C MET A 378 -16.80 6.13 -4.83
N ASN A 379 -17.66 6.77 -4.05
CA ASN A 379 -17.28 7.61 -2.91
C ASN A 379 -17.26 6.80 -1.61
N ALA A 380 -16.53 7.26 -0.62
CA ALA A 380 -16.43 6.64 0.70
C ALA A 380 -17.79 6.53 1.44
N ASP A 381 -18.78 7.33 1.10
CA ASP A 381 -20.15 7.24 1.62
C ASP A 381 -21.00 6.16 0.93
N GLY A 382 -20.47 5.51 -0.12
CA GLY A 382 -21.13 4.47 -0.91
C GLY A 382 -21.98 5.01 -2.07
N THR A 383 -21.96 6.30 -2.32
CA THR A 383 -22.56 6.89 -3.52
C THR A 383 -21.65 6.69 -4.74
N VAL A 384 -22.21 6.78 -5.92
CA VAL A 384 -21.44 6.66 -7.17
C VAL A 384 -20.95 8.06 -7.59
N ALA A 385 -19.64 8.27 -7.58
CA ALA A 385 -19.02 9.50 -8.04
C ALA A 385 -19.13 9.66 -9.56
N THR A 386 -18.83 8.58 -10.29
CA THR A 386 -18.83 8.58 -11.76
C THR A 386 -19.24 7.22 -12.31
N LYS A 387 -19.99 7.21 -13.41
CA LYS A 387 -20.33 6.01 -14.20
C LYS A 387 -19.72 6.13 -15.58
N GLN A 388 -18.92 5.16 -15.98
CA GLN A 388 -18.30 5.11 -17.31
C GLN A 388 -18.61 3.79 -18.01
N TYR A 389 -19.30 3.86 -19.15
CA TYR A 389 -19.47 2.70 -20.01
C TYR A 389 -18.16 2.38 -20.75
N LEU A 390 -17.71 1.13 -20.61
CA LEU A 390 -16.49 0.63 -21.24
C LEU A 390 -16.82 0.21 -22.67
N GLN A 391 -16.54 1.11 -23.61
CA GLN A 391 -16.92 0.96 -25.01
C GLN A 391 -16.16 -0.18 -25.72
N GLY A 392 -16.78 -0.74 -26.79
CA GLY A 392 -16.14 -1.79 -27.62
C GLY A 392 -16.12 -3.19 -27.01
N ARG A 393 -16.77 -3.40 -25.85
CA ARG A 393 -16.81 -4.70 -25.15
C ARG A 393 -18.24 -5.19 -24.86
N ASN A 394 -19.21 -4.74 -25.66
CA ASN A 394 -20.63 -5.02 -25.46
C ASN A 394 -21.09 -6.27 -26.24
N THR A 395 -20.25 -7.25 -26.44
CA THR A 395 -20.57 -8.51 -27.12
C THR A 395 -20.64 -9.66 -26.14
N PRO A 396 -21.45 -10.71 -26.41
CA PRO A 396 -21.51 -11.89 -25.53
C PRO A 396 -20.16 -12.60 -25.39
N ASP A 397 -19.30 -12.49 -26.41
CA ASP A 397 -18.01 -13.14 -26.50
C ASP A 397 -16.95 -12.54 -25.56
N VAL A 398 -17.08 -11.26 -25.20
CA VAL A 398 -16.04 -10.54 -24.44
C VAL A 398 -16.49 -10.27 -23.01
N ARG A 399 -15.66 -10.61 -22.03
CA ARG A 399 -15.94 -10.37 -20.60
C ARG A 399 -14.67 -10.05 -19.83
N VAL A 400 -14.81 -9.37 -18.69
CA VAL A 400 -13.72 -9.19 -17.71
C VAL A 400 -13.37 -10.53 -17.11
N GLU A 401 -12.10 -10.91 -17.14
CA GLU A 401 -11.62 -12.15 -16.54
C GLU A 401 -10.72 -11.90 -15.32
N ALA A 402 -10.00 -10.79 -15.28
CA ALA A 402 -9.17 -10.40 -14.17
C ALA A 402 -9.11 -8.88 -13.99
N SER A 403 -8.74 -8.44 -12.79
CA SER A 403 -8.37 -7.07 -12.48
C SER A 403 -7.20 -7.05 -11.49
N GLY A 404 -6.37 -6.04 -11.57
CA GLY A 404 -5.21 -5.82 -10.71
C GLY A 404 -4.37 -4.70 -11.28
N ASP A 405 -3.42 -4.18 -10.50
CA ASP A 405 -2.50 -3.13 -10.93
C ASP A 405 -1.30 -3.76 -11.65
N TYR A 406 -1.39 -3.94 -12.97
CA TYR A 406 -0.36 -4.61 -13.78
C TYR A 406 0.76 -3.67 -14.24
N ASP A 407 0.55 -2.36 -14.22
CA ASP A 407 1.58 -1.38 -14.58
C ASP A 407 2.19 -0.67 -13.36
N GLY A 408 1.63 -0.90 -12.16
CA GLY A 408 2.12 -0.35 -10.92
C GLY A 408 1.76 1.13 -10.72
N ASN A 409 0.71 1.63 -11.39
CA ASN A 409 0.30 3.03 -11.30
C ASN A 409 -0.60 3.32 -10.07
N GLY A 410 -0.87 2.31 -9.24
CA GLY A 410 -1.73 2.40 -8.05
C GLY A 410 -3.23 2.25 -8.34
N CYS A 411 -3.61 2.08 -9.60
CA CYS A 411 -4.99 1.81 -10.03
C CYS A 411 -5.11 0.41 -10.61
N SER A 412 -6.25 -0.23 -10.42
CA SER A 412 -6.49 -1.53 -11.02
C SER A 412 -6.77 -1.42 -12.51
N ASP A 413 -6.25 -2.37 -13.24
CA ASP A 413 -6.41 -2.59 -14.67
C ASP A 413 -7.43 -3.70 -14.95
N LEU A 414 -7.81 -3.90 -16.21
CA LEU A 414 -8.74 -4.93 -16.62
C LEU A 414 -8.11 -5.90 -17.61
N VAL A 415 -8.24 -7.19 -17.33
CA VAL A 415 -7.98 -8.26 -18.30
C VAL A 415 -9.31 -8.71 -18.89
N TRP A 416 -9.42 -8.62 -20.20
CA TRP A 416 -10.57 -9.07 -20.99
C TRP A 416 -10.25 -10.39 -21.67
N ARG A 417 -11.25 -11.27 -21.76
CA ARG A 417 -11.17 -12.52 -22.51
C ARG A 417 -12.22 -12.58 -23.60
N HIS A 418 -11.81 -13.07 -24.76
CA HIS A 418 -12.68 -13.48 -25.86
C HIS A 418 -12.98 -14.99 -25.71
N ALA A 419 -14.24 -15.33 -25.41
CA ALA A 419 -14.62 -16.71 -25.10
C ALA A 419 -14.44 -17.64 -26.30
N SER A 420 -14.72 -17.19 -27.52
CA SER A 420 -14.63 -17.97 -28.76
C SER A 420 -13.20 -18.31 -29.19
N THR A 421 -12.26 -17.42 -28.94
CA THR A 421 -10.86 -17.55 -29.39
C THR A 421 -9.90 -17.84 -28.26
N ASN A 422 -10.34 -17.67 -27.00
CA ASN A 422 -9.50 -17.65 -25.81
C ASN A 422 -8.39 -16.55 -25.84
N ALA A 423 -8.51 -15.57 -26.71
CA ALA A 423 -7.62 -14.42 -26.75
C ALA A 423 -7.86 -13.53 -25.52
N HIS A 424 -6.79 -12.94 -25.01
CA HIS A 424 -6.85 -12.01 -23.88
C HIS A 424 -6.25 -10.68 -24.26
N GLU A 425 -6.79 -9.63 -23.65
CA GLU A 425 -6.37 -8.25 -23.83
C GLU A 425 -6.35 -7.56 -22.46
N MET A 426 -5.39 -6.70 -22.26
CA MET A 426 -5.29 -5.89 -21.05
C MET A 426 -5.56 -4.43 -21.36
N TRP A 427 -6.34 -3.79 -20.51
CA TRP A 427 -6.54 -2.35 -20.47
C TRP A 427 -5.90 -1.77 -19.22
N LEU A 428 -4.90 -0.92 -19.41
CA LEU A 428 -4.28 -0.16 -18.33
C LEU A 428 -5.14 1.05 -18.02
N MET A 429 -5.55 1.19 -16.77
CA MET A 429 -6.58 2.14 -16.34
C MET A 429 -6.04 3.18 -15.36
N LYS A 430 -6.66 4.37 -15.36
CA LYS A 430 -6.54 5.34 -14.28
C LYS A 430 -7.87 6.08 -14.12
N GLY A 431 -8.57 5.84 -13.04
CA GLY A 431 -9.95 6.24 -12.91
C GLY A 431 -10.80 5.57 -14.01
N THR A 432 -11.58 6.36 -14.70
CA THR A 432 -12.41 5.91 -15.83
C THR A 432 -11.70 5.89 -17.17
N LYS A 433 -10.43 6.33 -17.21
CA LYS A 433 -9.66 6.50 -18.45
C LYS A 433 -8.85 5.24 -18.75
N VAL A 434 -8.94 4.73 -19.99
CA VAL A 434 -8.00 3.75 -20.54
C VAL A 434 -6.73 4.48 -20.97
N LEU A 435 -5.59 4.19 -20.35
CA LEU A 435 -4.30 4.80 -20.67
C LEU A 435 -3.64 4.11 -21.86
N SER A 436 -3.72 2.79 -21.86
CA SER A 436 -3.16 1.93 -22.90
C SER A 436 -3.92 0.63 -22.96
N GLN A 437 -3.85 -0.08 -24.07
CA GLN A 437 -4.44 -1.41 -24.24
C GLN A 437 -3.60 -2.26 -25.19
N GLY A 438 -3.60 -3.56 -24.98
CA GLY A 438 -2.86 -4.48 -25.85
C GLY A 438 -3.16 -5.94 -25.55
N PRO A 439 -2.83 -6.85 -26.51
CA PRO A 439 -3.01 -8.28 -26.33
C PRO A 439 -2.07 -8.83 -25.28
N ILE A 440 -2.52 -9.84 -24.56
CA ILE A 440 -1.69 -10.64 -23.64
C ILE A 440 -1.36 -11.97 -24.33
N THR A 441 -0.09 -12.36 -24.29
CA THR A 441 0.33 -13.68 -24.79
C THR A 441 -0.18 -14.79 -23.86
N VAL A 442 -1.15 -15.55 -24.33
CA VAL A 442 -1.69 -16.72 -23.61
C VAL A 442 -0.79 -17.93 -23.86
N PRO A 443 -0.26 -18.61 -22.82
CA PRO A 443 0.45 -19.87 -23.03
C PRO A 443 -0.46 -20.91 -23.67
N SER A 444 0.08 -21.74 -24.57
CA SER A 444 -0.69 -22.77 -25.27
C SER A 444 -1.37 -23.72 -24.27
N ASN A 445 -2.57 -24.15 -24.59
CA ASN A 445 -3.39 -25.05 -23.78
C ASN A 445 -3.60 -24.59 -22.32
N SER A 446 -3.62 -23.27 -22.11
CA SER A 446 -3.71 -22.73 -20.74
C SER A 446 -4.97 -21.89 -20.55
N ARG A 447 -5.43 -21.84 -19.31
CA ARG A 447 -6.47 -20.91 -18.83
C ARG A 447 -5.92 -20.03 -17.72
N LEU A 448 -6.42 -18.81 -17.62
CA LEU A 448 -6.09 -17.92 -16.52
C LEU A 448 -6.66 -18.47 -15.20
N VAL A 449 -5.86 -18.45 -14.14
CA VAL A 449 -6.31 -18.82 -12.80
C VAL A 449 -6.72 -17.55 -12.06
N ALA A 450 -7.83 -17.63 -11.31
CA ALA A 450 -8.24 -16.53 -10.44
C ALA A 450 -7.21 -16.37 -9.31
N THR A 451 -6.40 -15.33 -9.39
CA THR A 451 -5.46 -14.92 -8.34
C THR A 451 -6.08 -13.86 -7.43
N ALA A 452 -5.49 -13.58 -6.29
CA ALA A 452 -5.80 -12.38 -5.53
C ALA A 452 -5.49 -11.14 -6.41
N PRO A 453 -6.24 -10.03 -6.24
CA PRO A 453 -6.03 -8.83 -7.06
C PRO A 453 -4.71 -8.11 -6.77
N ASP A 454 -3.96 -8.59 -5.80
CA ASP A 454 -2.66 -8.11 -5.33
C ASP A 454 -1.56 -9.18 -5.46
N TYR A 455 -1.75 -10.23 -6.30
CA TYR A 455 -0.75 -11.27 -6.47
C TYR A 455 0.48 -10.74 -7.21
N ASP A 456 1.54 -10.51 -6.46
CA ASP A 456 2.85 -10.10 -6.93
C ASP A 456 3.83 -11.26 -6.69
N ALA A 457 4.32 -11.88 -7.74
CA ALA A 457 5.13 -13.09 -7.67
C ALA A 457 6.64 -12.82 -7.50
N ASN A 458 7.08 -11.59 -7.72
CA ASN A 458 8.47 -11.17 -7.68
C ASN A 458 8.76 -10.00 -6.73
N GLY A 459 7.73 -9.41 -6.11
CA GLY A 459 7.86 -8.33 -5.14
C GLY A 459 8.13 -6.96 -5.77
N ASP A 460 7.78 -6.76 -7.05
CA ASP A 460 8.03 -5.51 -7.75
C ASP A 460 6.86 -4.49 -7.63
N GLY A 461 5.82 -4.86 -6.89
CA GLY A 461 4.64 -4.03 -6.64
C GLY A 461 3.61 -4.07 -7.77
N ARG A 462 3.77 -4.94 -8.77
CA ARG A 462 2.80 -5.16 -9.85
C ARG A 462 2.11 -6.49 -9.69
N VAL A 463 0.86 -6.53 -10.13
CA VAL A 463 0.11 -7.79 -10.14
C VAL A 463 0.57 -8.67 -11.30
N ASP A 464 0.74 -9.95 -11.03
CA ASP A 464 1.17 -10.95 -11.99
C ASP A 464 0.05 -11.91 -12.39
N LEU A 465 0.23 -12.63 -13.49
CA LEU A 465 -0.75 -13.58 -14.04
C LEU A 465 -0.30 -15.02 -13.81
N ILE A 466 -1.24 -15.88 -13.41
CA ILE A 466 -1.03 -17.32 -13.33
C ILE A 466 -1.91 -18.04 -14.36
N TRP A 467 -1.29 -18.84 -15.19
CA TRP A 467 -1.94 -19.66 -16.20
C TRP A 467 -1.83 -21.14 -15.83
N LYS A 468 -2.95 -21.85 -15.74
CA LYS A 468 -2.97 -23.30 -15.58
C LYS A 468 -2.87 -23.99 -16.94
N ASP A 469 -1.84 -24.80 -17.14
CA ASP A 469 -1.72 -25.69 -18.29
C ASP A 469 -2.71 -26.84 -18.15
N LEU A 470 -3.59 -27.00 -19.10
CA LEU A 470 -4.71 -27.98 -19.04
C LEU A 470 -4.26 -29.42 -19.33
N VAL A 471 -3.03 -29.60 -19.83
CA VAL A 471 -2.46 -30.93 -20.14
C VAL A 471 -1.60 -31.41 -18.98
N SER A 472 -0.64 -30.61 -18.55
CA SER A 472 0.32 -30.98 -17.51
C SER A 472 -0.14 -30.64 -16.09
N ASN A 473 -1.22 -29.88 -15.93
CA ASN A 473 -1.67 -29.32 -14.65
C ASN A 473 -0.66 -28.35 -13.98
N ALA A 474 0.42 -28.00 -14.66
CA ALA A 474 1.39 -27.03 -14.17
C ALA A 474 0.81 -25.61 -14.24
N HIS A 475 1.32 -24.73 -13.38
CA HIS A 475 0.92 -23.33 -13.33
C HIS A 475 2.07 -22.44 -13.78
N LYS A 476 1.86 -21.69 -14.87
CA LYS A 476 2.85 -20.78 -15.47
C LYS A 476 2.60 -19.39 -14.94
N VAL A 477 3.48 -18.89 -14.10
CA VAL A 477 3.49 -17.52 -13.63
C VAL A 477 4.10 -16.63 -14.70
N ARG A 478 3.46 -15.49 -14.99
CA ARG A 478 3.93 -14.45 -15.90
C ARG A 478 4.09 -13.16 -15.14
N LEU A 479 5.33 -12.69 -15.05
CA LEU A 479 5.69 -11.42 -14.43
C LEU A 479 5.33 -10.30 -15.40
N MET A 480 4.50 -9.35 -14.93
CA MET A 480 3.91 -8.33 -15.79
C MET A 480 4.56 -6.96 -15.61
N SER A 481 4.61 -6.20 -16.70
CA SER A 481 4.90 -4.77 -16.70
C SER A 481 3.97 -4.12 -17.72
N GLY A 482 2.85 -3.63 -17.25
CA GLY A 482 1.74 -3.23 -18.10
C GLY A 482 1.26 -4.40 -18.96
N THR A 483 1.11 -4.19 -20.27
CA THR A 483 0.67 -5.24 -21.21
C THR A 483 1.75 -6.25 -21.57
N SER A 484 2.98 -6.06 -21.10
CA SER A 484 4.14 -6.89 -21.46
C SER A 484 4.47 -7.92 -20.41
N THR A 485 4.84 -9.13 -20.82
CA THR A 485 5.45 -10.13 -19.94
C THR A 485 6.96 -9.88 -19.90
N ILE A 486 7.51 -9.63 -18.70
CA ILE A 486 8.94 -9.35 -18.49
C ILE A 486 9.73 -10.57 -18.00
N GLY A 487 9.03 -11.65 -17.65
CA GLY A 487 9.63 -12.89 -17.15
C GLY A 487 8.56 -13.89 -16.74
N GLY A 488 9.00 -14.94 -16.08
CA GLY A 488 8.06 -15.91 -15.51
C GLY A 488 8.72 -17.25 -15.18
N PHE A 489 8.01 -18.04 -14.40
CA PHE A 489 8.44 -19.37 -13.95
C PHE A 489 7.25 -20.33 -13.89
N THR A 490 7.51 -21.60 -13.61
CA THR A 490 6.48 -22.61 -13.52
C THR A 490 6.45 -23.21 -12.12
N VAL A 491 5.25 -23.34 -11.56
CA VAL A 491 5.00 -24.05 -10.30
C VAL A 491 4.09 -25.25 -10.56
N ALA A 492 4.38 -26.38 -9.93
CA ALA A 492 3.59 -27.59 -10.08
C ALA A 492 3.54 -28.36 -8.75
N LYS A 493 2.33 -28.52 -8.20
CA LYS A 493 2.12 -29.36 -7.02
C LYS A 493 1.85 -30.83 -7.39
N GLY A 494 1.70 -31.13 -8.66
CA GLY A 494 1.39 -32.46 -9.18
C GLY A 494 -0.10 -32.67 -9.46
N THR A 495 -0.43 -33.87 -9.93
CA THR A 495 -1.80 -34.26 -10.25
C THR A 495 -2.66 -34.36 -8.99
N GLY A 496 -3.95 -34.04 -9.11
CA GLY A 496 -4.88 -34.07 -7.98
C GLY A 496 -4.86 -32.82 -7.08
N TRP A 497 -4.12 -31.77 -7.45
CA TRP A 497 -4.12 -30.51 -6.72
C TRP A 497 -4.55 -29.35 -7.63
N ASP A 498 -5.46 -28.53 -7.12
CA ASP A 498 -5.89 -27.29 -7.76
C ASP A 498 -5.39 -26.08 -6.95
N LEU A 499 -4.85 -25.08 -7.65
CA LEU A 499 -4.60 -23.77 -7.07
C LEU A 499 -5.95 -23.07 -6.83
N VAL A 500 -6.23 -22.76 -5.58
CA VAL A 500 -7.51 -22.16 -5.15
C VAL A 500 -7.45 -20.66 -5.15
N THR A 501 -6.41 -20.10 -4.57
CA THR A 501 -6.18 -18.65 -4.45
C THR A 501 -4.72 -18.39 -4.13
N THR A 502 -4.36 -17.13 -4.16
CA THR A 502 -3.05 -16.60 -3.79
C THR A 502 -3.20 -15.57 -2.67
N GLY A 503 -2.10 -15.16 -2.06
CA GLY A 503 -2.06 -14.11 -1.05
C GLY A 503 -0.63 -13.94 -0.55
N ASN A 504 -0.36 -12.89 0.20
CA ASN A 504 0.93 -12.69 0.88
C ASN A 504 0.76 -13.04 2.36
N TYR A 505 0.81 -14.33 2.70
CA TYR A 505 0.44 -14.82 4.02
C TYR A 505 1.53 -14.63 5.09
N ASP A 506 2.78 -14.45 4.70
CA ASP A 506 3.91 -14.22 5.62
C ASP A 506 4.50 -12.81 5.55
N ALA A 507 3.82 -11.93 4.81
CA ALA A 507 4.17 -10.52 4.68
C ALA A 507 5.58 -10.25 4.10
N ASN A 508 6.10 -11.19 3.29
CA ASN A 508 7.39 -11.05 2.61
C ASN A 508 7.28 -10.33 1.24
N HIS A 509 6.08 -9.86 0.88
CA HIS A 509 5.72 -9.20 -0.38
C HIS A 509 5.73 -10.09 -1.63
N ILE A 510 6.02 -11.38 -1.49
CA ILE A 510 5.92 -12.36 -2.55
C ILE A 510 4.60 -13.11 -2.42
N GLY A 511 3.88 -13.22 -3.50
CA GLY A 511 2.60 -13.92 -3.53
C GLY A 511 2.74 -15.41 -3.24
N ASP A 512 2.06 -15.86 -2.19
CA ASP A 512 1.98 -17.26 -1.76
C ASP A 512 0.83 -18.00 -2.45
N LEU A 513 0.85 -19.32 -2.39
CA LEU A 513 -0.08 -20.17 -3.11
C LEU A 513 -0.88 -21.06 -2.15
N LEU A 514 -2.20 -21.14 -2.37
CA LEU A 514 -3.10 -22.01 -1.63
C LEU A 514 -3.62 -23.13 -2.52
N TRP A 515 -3.27 -24.37 -2.19
CA TRP A 515 -3.61 -25.56 -2.94
C TRP A 515 -4.67 -26.40 -2.24
N ARG A 516 -5.58 -26.99 -3.02
CA ARG A 516 -6.57 -27.95 -2.52
C ARG A 516 -6.43 -29.26 -3.24
N ASN A 517 -6.38 -30.36 -2.49
CA ASN A 517 -6.43 -31.71 -3.03
C ASN A 517 -7.86 -32.01 -3.51
N THR A 518 -7.99 -32.47 -4.75
CA THR A 518 -9.31 -32.72 -5.37
C THR A 518 -9.94 -34.02 -4.88
N ALA A 519 -9.13 -34.98 -4.38
CA ALA A 519 -9.61 -36.29 -3.93
C ALA A 519 -10.12 -36.27 -2.47
N ASN A 520 -9.35 -35.68 -1.54
CA ASN A 520 -9.68 -35.68 -0.11
C ASN A 520 -10.07 -34.30 0.44
N GLY A 521 -9.91 -33.24 -0.35
CA GLY A 521 -10.25 -31.87 0.04
C GLY A 521 -9.26 -31.20 0.99
N SER A 522 -8.13 -31.84 1.34
CA SER A 522 -7.10 -31.20 2.17
C SER A 522 -6.55 -29.94 1.49
N VAL A 523 -6.17 -28.96 2.32
CA VAL A 523 -5.68 -27.67 1.86
C VAL A 523 -4.29 -27.43 2.40
N VAL A 524 -3.37 -27.10 1.50
CA VAL A 524 -2.00 -26.76 1.87
C VAL A 524 -1.63 -25.38 1.35
N GLN A 525 -0.83 -24.69 2.12
CA GLN A 525 -0.24 -23.41 1.82
C GLN A 525 1.21 -23.60 1.41
N TRP A 526 1.61 -22.95 0.34
CA TRP A 526 2.99 -22.78 -0.07
C TRP A 526 3.42 -21.34 0.18
N LEU A 527 4.39 -21.17 1.08
CA LEU A 527 5.08 -19.89 1.24
C LEU A 527 6.19 -19.82 0.20
N MET A 528 6.20 -18.70 -0.54
CA MET A 528 7.08 -18.50 -1.69
C MET A 528 8.14 -17.44 -1.38
N THR A 529 9.23 -17.49 -2.12
CA THR A 529 10.24 -16.44 -2.26
C THR A 529 10.58 -16.26 -3.73
N TYR A 530 11.18 -15.15 -4.09
CA TYR A 530 11.66 -14.90 -5.43
C TYR A 530 13.17 -14.68 -5.44
N ASP A 531 13.86 -15.37 -6.32
CA ASP A 531 15.29 -15.20 -6.55
C ASP A 531 15.50 -14.35 -7.82
N ALA A 532 15.86 -13.10 -7.62
CA ALA A 532 16.06 -12.15 -8.72
C ALA A 532 17.26 -12.52 -9.63
N ALA A 533 18.25 -13.26 -9.11
CA ALA A 533 19.41 -13.67 -9.90
C ALA A 533 19.08 -14.76 -10.93
N SER A 534 18.21 -15.71 -10.56
CA SER A 534 17.72 -16.75 -11.47
C SER A 534 16.40 -16.39 -12.17
N GLY A 535 15.73 -15.32 -11.74
CA GLY A 535 14.42 -14.92 -12.26
C GLY A 535 13.29 -15.91 -11.93
N THR A 536 13.42 -16.66 -10.82
CA THR A 536 12.49 -17.74 -10.49
C THR A 536 11.89 -17.58 -9.11
N GLY A 537 10.58 -17.90 -9.01
CA GLY A 537 9.92 -18.12 -7.72
C GLY A 537 10.35 -19.44 -7.12
N GLN A 538 10.70 -19.44 -5.85
CA GLN A 538 11.14 -20.60 -5.11
C GLN A 538 10.15 -20.95 -4.01
N PHE A 539 9.83 -22.20 -3.90
CA PHE A 539 9.07 -22.76 -2.80
C PHE A 539 9.93 -22.78 -1.51
N ARG A 540 9.44 -22.19 -0.42
CA ARG A 540 10.14 -22.13 0.85
C ARG A 540 9.59 -23.11 1.89
N LYS A 541 8.26 -23.19 2.02
CA LYS A 541 7.61 -23.98 3.06
C LYS A 541 6.22 -24.43 2.62
N GLU A 542 5.90 -25.70 2.89
CA GLU A 542 4.55 -26.26 2.78
C GLU A 542 3.96 -26.48 4.18
N THR A 543 2.71 -26.14 4.36
CA THR A 543 1.98 -26.41 5.61
C THR A 543 0.55 -26.77 5.29
N GLU A 544 0.05 -27.89 5.87
CA GLU A 544 -1.37 -28.20 5.83
C GLU A 544 -2.11 -27.28 6.79
N ILE A 545 -3.15 -26.60 6.26
CA ILE A 545 -3.93 -25.61 7.00
C ILE A 545 -5.43 -25.95 7.02
N SER A 546 -5.79 -27.19 6.73
CA SER A 546 -7.17 -27.63 6.76
C SER A 546 -7.80 -27.39 8.14
N PRO A 547 -9.01 -26.78 8.21
CA PRO A 547 -9.69 -26.60 9.49
C PRO A 547 -10.03 -27.93 10.14
N ALA A 548 -9.65 -28.10 11.41
CA ALA A 548 -10.05 -29.28 12.19
C ALA A 548 -11.57 -29.33 12.40
N GLY A 549 -12.15 -30.50 12.36
CA GLY A 549 -13.56 -30.78 12.70
C GLY A 549 -14.49 -30.82 11.49
N THR A 550 -15.27 -29.79 11.22
CA THR A 550 -16.23 -29.78 10.11
C THR A 550 -15.58 -29.42 8.79
N PRO A 551 -15.87 -30.14 7.69
CA PRO A 551 -15.32 -29.84 6.38
C PRO A 551 -15.62 -28.38 5.97
N ARG A 552 -14.58 -27.64 5.63
CA ARG A 552 -14.67 -26.30 5.06
C ARG A 552 -13.87 -26.23 3.77
N THR A 553 -14.33 -25.47 2.83
CA THR A 553 -13.61 -25.23 1.57
C THR A 553 -13.10 -23.80 1.54
N PRO A 554 -11.84 -23.55 1.14
CA PRO A 554 -11.36 -22.21 0.92
C PRO A 554 -12.12 -21.59 -0.26
N VAL A 555 -12.41 -20.32 -0.14
CA VAL A 555 -13.15 -19.57 -1.15
C VAL A 555 -12.18 -18.59 -1.79
N PRO A 556 -11.95 -18.63 -3.10
CA PRO A 556 -11.28 -17.57 -3.80
C PRO A 556 -12.13 -16.32 -3.61
N SER A 557 -11.76 -15.45 -2.72
CA SER A 557 -12.57 -14.27 -2.39
C SER A 557 -11.81 -13.00 -2.74
N MET A 558 -12.57 -11.97 -3.12
CA MET A 558 -12.11 -10.60 -3.16
C MET A 558 -12.13 -10.02 -1.74
N SER A 559 -11.55 -10.69 -0.74
CA SER A 559 -11.79 -10.26 0.63
C SER A 559 -10.52 -10.05 1.41
N TYR A 560 -10.62 -9.09 2.31
CA TYR A 560 -9.73 -8.85 3.47
C TYR A 560 -8.23 -8.93 3.14
N ALA A 561 -7.44 -8.01 3.64
CA ALA A 561 -5.98 -7.91 3.48
C ALA A 561 -5.29 -9.16 2.92
N GLY A 562 -4.33 -9.04 2.03
CA GLY A 562 -3.67 -10.12 1.28
C GLY A 562 -3.16 -11.34 2.08
N ASN A 563 -3.25 -11.27 3.42
CA ASN A 563 -2.89 -12.35 4.35
C ASN A 563 -4.11 -13.11 4.93
N SER A 564 -5.30 -13.04 4.32
CA SER A 564 -6.50 -13.68 4.87
C SER A 564 -7.07 -14.76 3.95
N ILE A 565 -7.63 -15.80 4.56
CA ILE A 565 -8.29 -16.91 3.86
C ILE A 565 -9.76 -16.98 4.30
N ALA A 566 -10.67 -16.86 3.34
CA ALA A 566 -12.09 -17.09 3.58
C ALA A 566 -12.42 -18.58 3.42
N TRP A 567 -13.12 -19.15 4.39
CA TRP A 567 -13.54 -20.54 4.41
C TRP A 567 -15.06 -20.63 4.39
N ARG A 568 -15.62 -21.50 3.57
CA ARG A 568 -17.06 -21.81 3.54
C ARG A 568 -17.31 -23.21 4.08
N ARG A 569 -18.31 -23.37 4.95
CA ARG A 569 -18.84 -24.68 5.34
C ARG A 569 -19.91 -25.10 4.31
N PRO A 570 -19.73 -26.21 3.58
CA PRO A 570 -20.70 -26.64 2.58
C PRO A 570 -22.07 -27.00 3.17
N ALA A 571 -22.09 -27.57 4.39
CA ALA A 571 -23.29 -28.10 5.03
C ALA A 571 -24.38 -27.04 5.31
N ASP A 572 -24.00 -25.86 5.74
CA ASP A 572 -24.92 -24.77 6.13
C ASP A 572 -24.67 -23.46 5.38
N GLY A 573 -23.64 -23.42 4.56
CA GLY A 573 -23.26 -22.22 3.81
C GLY A 573 -22.61 -21.12 4.63
N THR A 574 -22.27 -21.37 5.91
CA THR A 574 -21.60 -20.36 6.76
C THR A 574 -20.17 -20.13 6.33
N TYR A 575 -19.66 -18.94 6.65
CA TYR A 575 -18.30 -18.51 6.31
C TYR A 575 -17.49 -18.23 7.56
N ALA A 576 -16.17 -18.42 7.47
CA ALA A 576 -15.20 -17.96 8.44
C ALA A 576 -14.03 -17.29 7.72
N LEU A 577 -13.48 -16.25 8.32
CA LEU A 577 -12.28 -15.57 7.88
C LEU A 577 -11.13 -15.93 8.81
N TRP A 578 -10.03 -16.37 8.24
CA TRP A 578 -8.78 -16.61 8.97
C TRP A 578 -7.74 -15.60 8.52
N LYS A 579 -7.27 -14.79 9.47
CA LYS A 579 -6.09 -13.94 9.26
C LYS A 579 -4.84 -14.76 9.54
N MET A 580 -3.91 -14.75 8.61
CA MET A 580 -2.70 -15.57 8.65
C MET A 580 -1.48 -14.73 9.06
N LEU A 581 -0.52 -15.36 9.75
CA LEU A 581 0.84 -14.89 9.92
C LEU A 581 1.75 -16.08 9.59
N GLY A 582 2.31 -16.08 8.39
CA GLY A 582 2.91 -17.27 7.81
C GLY A 582 1.88 -18.38 7.70
N SER A 583 2.21 -19.55 8.22
CA SER A 583 1.32 -20.73 8.20
C SER A 583 0.39 -20.82 9.42
N THR A 584 0.34 -19.81 10.27
CA THR A 584 -0.46 -19.81 11.50
C THR A 584 -1.66 -18.88 11.35
N ALA A 585 -2.87 -19.36 11.65
CA ALA A 585 -4.04 -18.52 11.75
C ALA A 585 -4.02 -17.76 13.09
N VAL A 586 -3.74 -16.46 13.05
CA VAL A 586 -3.66 -15.59 14.25
C VAL A 586 -5.03 -15.07 14.69
N SER A 587 -6.02 -15.06 13.78
CA SER A 587 -7.41 -14.75 14.08
C SER A 587 -8.34 -15.61 13.25
N LYS A 588 -9.46 -16.04 13.85
CA LYS A 588 -10.51 -16.83 13.20
C LYS A 588 -11.85 -16.21 13.57
N THR A 589 -12.47 -15.52 12.63
CA THR A 589 -13.73 -14.80 12.83
C THR A 589 -14.83 -15.46 12.01
N SER A 590 -15.98 -15.73 12.64
CA SER A 590 -17.17 -16.15 11.90
C SER A 590 -17.75 -14.95 11.18
N MET A 591 -17.89 -15.04 9.85
CA MET A 591 -18.47 -13.96 9.06
C MET A 591 -19.99 -13.99 9.20
N ILE A 592 -20.59 -12.87 9.58
CA ILE A 592 -22.04 -12.71 9.59
C ILE A 592 -22.51 -12.67 8.14
N GLY A 593 -23.37 -13.61 7.76
CA GLY A 593 -23.88 -13.78 6.41
C GLY A 593 -23.49 -15.15 5.85
N GLY A 594 -24.08 -15.48 4.77
CA GLY A 594 -24.10 -16.84 4.27
C GLY A 594 -25.41 -17.51 4.68
N GLY A 595 -25.69 -18.57 4.09
CA GLY A 595 -26.95 -19.27 4.11
C GLY A 595 -27.34 -19.61 2.69
N PRO A 596 -28.49 -20.22 2.45
CA PRO A 596 -28.85 -20.71 1.14
C PRO A 596 -28.97 -19.59 0.10
N THR A 597 -29.31 -18.36 0.50
CA THR A 597 -29.61 -17.25 -0.42
C THR A 597 -28.54 -16.13 -0.45
N GLN A 598 -27.44 -16.29 0.30
CA GLN A 598 -26.35 -15.31 0.26
C GLN A 598 -25.01 -16.00 0.01
N ARG A 599 -24.28 -15.51 -0.95
CA ARG A 599 -22.94 -15.99 -1.28
C ARG A 599 -21.96 -14.85 -1.35
N LEU A 600 -20.82 -15.03 -0.70
CA LEU A 600 -19.68 -14.14 -0.86
C LEU A 600 -19.34 -14.06 -2.35
N VAL A 601 -19.22 -12.84 -2.87
CA VAL A 601 -18.85 -12.65 -4.28
C VAL A 601 -17.45 -13.16 -4.44
N ARG A 602 -17.34 -14.13 -5.31
CA ARG A 602 -16.07 -14.66 -5.79
C ARG A 602 -15.65 -13.79 -6.97
N ARG A 603 -14.36 -13.69 -7.22
CA ARG A 603 -13.92 -13.47 -8.58
C ARG A 603 -14.53 -14.61 -9.39
N LEU A 604 -15.39 -14.31 -10.36
CA LEU A 604 -16.16 -15.33 -11.03
C LEU A 604 -15.23 -16.37 -11.66
N PRO A 605 -15.29 -17.67 -11.27
CA PRO A 605 -14.81 -18.69 -12.16
C PRO A 605 -15.73 -18.64 -13.37
N LEU A 606 -15.16 -18.59 -14.52
CA LEU A 606 -15.88 -18.83 -15.77
C LEU A 606 -16.52 -20.22 -15.67
N PRO A 607 -17.74 -20.40 -16.20
CA PRO A 607 -18.36 -21.70 -16.34
C PRO A 607 -17.50 -22.66 -17.14
#